data_a6bcf81897a8b78095baddb919f833a2
#
_entry.id   a6bcf81897a8b78095baddb919f833a2
#
_cell.length_a   1.000
_cell.length_b   1.000
_cell.length_c   1.000
_cell.angle_alpha   90.00
_cell.angle_beta   90.00
_cell.angle_gamma   90.00
#
_symmetry.space_group_name_H-M   'P 1'
#
loop_
_entity.id
_entity.type
_entity.pdbx_description
1 polymer ?
#
loop_
_entity_poly.entity_id
_entity_poly.type
_entity_poly.pdbx_seq_one_letter_code
_entity_poly.pdbx_strand_id
1 'polypeptide(L)'
;MSGKVSDNLGRSSGLTKAASTGAPTESASNPTVSTNPDSVGTRFINTTSGELFVCTDITAGENVWKGQLDSTVEPAKYFGGRGVWMGGYTGSNDDTIDYVTIASLGNAIDFGDLTVAGGRHGQGLSNGTRGVCAAYGDVTLEYITFASTGNAVDFGDSTLGRSPSGVSNGTRGCFGGGCCPQDEIDYITIATTGNAVDFGDLTDERSIVGSLSSETRGLWAGGDDAG
;
A
#
# COMPACT_ATOMS: atom_id res chain seq x y z
N MET A 1 7.93 -36.96 -48.29
CA MET A 1 7.70 -37.35 -46.89
C MET A 1 7.33 -36.11 -46.12
N SER A 2 6.08 -36.01 -45.75
CA SER A 2 5.61 -34.88 -44.93
C SER A 2 6.07 -35.10 -43.49
N GLY A 3 7.05 -34.31 -43.04
CA GLY A 3 7.50 -34.33 -41.66
C GLY A 3 6.33 -33.87 -40.75
N LYS A 4 6.02 -34.65 -39.75
CA LYS A 4 4.95 -34.35 -38.80
C LYS A 4 5.34 -33.09 -38.04
N VAL A 5 4.45 -32.11 -37.99
CA VAL A 5 4.58 -30.86 -37.19
C VAL A 5 4.86 -31.15 -35.71
N SER A 6 4.54 -32.34 -35.24
CA SER A 6 4.81 -32.79 -33.87
C SER A 6 6.31 -32.90 -33.53
N ASP A 7 7.22 -33.02 -34.49
CA ASP A 7 8.63 -33.16 -34.22
C ASP A 7 9.34 -31.83 -33.91
N ASN A 8 8.67 -30.71 -34.16
CA ASN A 8 9.21 -29.39 -33.83
C ASN A 8 8.79 -28.87 -32.42
N LEU A 9 7.87 -29.54 -31.73
CA LEU A 9 7.43 -29.16 -30.41
C LEU A 9 8.44 -29.48 -29.30
N GLY A 10 9.50 -30.27 -29.63
CA GLY A 10 10.56 -30.60 -28.68
C GLY A 10 11.82 -29.73 -28.76
N ARG A 11 11.88 -28.76 -29.67
CA ARG A 11 13.01 -27.81 -29.72
C ARG A 11 12.72 -26.63 -28.83
N SER A 12 13.27 -26.66 -27.63
CA SER A 12 13.31 -25.48 -26.77
C SER A 12 14.13 -24.40 -27.48
N SER A 13 13.48 -23.42 -28.07
CA SER A 13 14.13 -22.25 -28.67
C SER A 13 14.61 -21.25 -27.60
N GLY A 14 14.92 -21.67 -26.40
CA GLY A 14 15.47 -20.83 -25.33
C GLY A 14 14.56 -19.72 -24.80
N LEU A 15 13.42 -19.48 -25.44
CA LEU A 15 12.51 -18.37 -25.13
C LEU A 15 11.26 -18.77 -24.34
N THR A 16 10.92 -20.04 -24.30
CA THR A 16 9.84 -20.54 -23.46
C THR A 16 10.15 -21.95 -23.00
N LYS A 17 10.69 -22.09 -21.83
CA LYS A 17 10.47 -23.33 -21.08
C LYS A 17 8.95 -23.38 -20.87
N ALA A 18 8.28 -24.35 -21.49
CA ALA A 18 6.85 -24.52 -21.28
C ALA A 18 6.60 -24.72 -19.79
N ALA A 19 6.18 -23.66 -19.13
CA ALA A 19 5.79 -23.65 -17.74
C ALA A 19 4.48 -24.35 -17.64
N SER A 20 4.01 -25.27 -17.75
CA SER A 20 2.74 -26.02 -17.75
C SER A 20 2.40 -26.65 -19.11
N THR A 21 2.58 -27.95 -19.17
CA THR A 21 2.07 -28.82 -20.26
C THR A 21 0.60 -29.22 -20.04
N GLY A 22 -0.05 -28.73 -18.98
CA GLY A 22 -1.45 -29.00 -18.66
C GLY A 22 -2.41 -28.22 -19.59
N ALA A 23 -3.60 -28.77 -19.81
CA ALA A 23 -4.69 -28.01 -20.38
C ALA A 23 -4.95 -26.75 -19.54
N PRO A 24 -5.34 -25.62 -20.14
CA PRO A 24 -5.72 -24.44 -19.37
C PRO A 24 -6.93 -24.77 -18.48
N THR A 25 -7.01 -24.14 -17.32
CA THR A 25 -8.24 -24.14 -16.52
C THR A 25 -9.31 -23.35 -17.26
N GLU A 26 -10.53 -23.83 -17.35
CA GLU A 26 -11.63 -23.18 -18.05
C GLU A 26 -12.75 -22.79 -17.07
N SER A 27 -13.31 -21.60 -17.24
CA SER A 27 -14.45 -21.10 -16.47
C SER A 27 -15.23 -20.07 -17.28
N ALA A 28 -16.51 -19.89 -16.97
CA ALA A 28 -17.34 -18.84 -17.55
C ALA A 28 -17.02 -17.43 -17.05
N SER A 29 -16.20 -17.31 -16.01
CA SER A 29 -15.76 -16.04 -15.42
C SER A 29 -14.23 -15.93 -15.47
N ASN A 30 -13.72 -14.71 -15.29
CA ASN A 30 -12.28 -14.47 -15.15
C ASN A 30 -11.72 -15.20 -13.93
N PRO A 31 -10.42 -15.56 -13.92
CA PRO A 31 -9.76 -15.99 -12.70
C PRO A 31 -9.87 -14.88 -11.64
N THR A 32 -9.66 -15.22 -10.39
CA THR A 32 -9.64 -14.28 -9.28
C THR A 32 -8.27 -14.32 -8.61
N VAL A 33 -8.00 -13.38 -7.73
CA VAL A 33 -6.78 -13.38 -6.90
C VAL A 33 -6.66 -14.63 -6.01
N SER A 34 -7.77 -15.32 -5.76
CA SER A 34 -7.83 -16.58 -5.02
C SER A 34 -7.85 -17.81 -5.90
N THR A 35 -7.73 -17.66 -7.22
CA THR A 35 -7.59 -18.79 -8.15
C THR A 35 -6.15 -19.27 -8.10
N ASN A 36 -5.85 -20.16 -7.16
CA ASN A 36 -4.49 -20.62 -6.85
C ASN A 36 -4.00 -21.64 -7.89
N PRO A 37 -3.10 -21.25 -8.81
CA PRO A 37 -2.48 -22.16 -9.75
C PRO A 37 -1.27 -22.85 -9.14
N ASP A 38 -0.87 -23.99 -9.69
CA ASP A 38 0.31 -24.75 -9.23
C ASP A 38 1.64 -24.05 -9.50
N SER A 39 1.69 -23.16 -10.51
CA SER A 39 2.93 -22.47 -10.90
C SER A 39 2.66 -21.19 -11.69
N VAL A 40 3.65 -20.31 -11.69
CA VAL A 40 3.70 -19.18 -12.63
C VAL A 40 3.71 -19.72 -14.07
N GLY A 41 2.97 -19.09 -14.97
CA GLY A 41 2.75 -19.52 -16.33
C GLY A 41 1.54 -20.44 -16.53
N THR A 42 0.83 -20.83 -15.45
CA THR A 42 -0.46 -21.52 -15.56
C THR A 42 -1.43 -20.67 -16.38
N ARG A 43 -2.16 -21.34 -17.27
CA ARG A 43 -3.11 -20.72 -18.20
C ARG A 43 -4.53 -20.93 -17.73
N PHE A 44 -5.36 -19.90 -17.93
CA PHE A 44 -6.79 -19.90 -17.61
C PHE A 44 -7.56 -19.28 -18.77
N ILE A 45 -8.66 -19.89 -19.20
CA ILE A 45 -9.52 -19.38 -20.27
C ILE A 45 -10.87 -19.03 -19.68
N ASN A 46 -11.31 -17.79 -19.90
CA ASN A 46 -12.70 -17.41 -19.72
C ASN A 46 -13.48 -17.85 -20.96
N THR A 47 -14.35 -18.85 -20.79
CA THR A 47 -15.11 -19.41 -21.92
C THR A 47 -16.23 -18.49 -22.42
N THR A 48 -16.62 -17.48 -21.64
CA THR A 48 -17.63 -16.47 -22.04
C THR A 48 -17.01 -15.38 -22.90
N SER A 49 -15.86 -14.85 -22.52
CA SER A 49 -15.15 -13.80 -23.28
C SER A 49 -14.18 -14.35 -24.31
N GLY A 50 -13.74 -15.59 -24.18
CA GLY A 50 -12.67 -16.19 -24.97
C GLY A 50 -11.27 -15.72 -24.54
N GLU A 51 -11.15 -14.92 -23.49
CA GLU A 51 -9.87 -14.37 -23.05
C GLU A 51 -8.99 -15.42 -22.39
N LEU A 52 -7.72 -15.46 -22.78
CA LEU A 52 -6.69 -16.26 -22.13
C LEU A 52 -5.93 -15.41 -21.12
N PHE A 53 -5.85 -15.91 -19.90
CA PHE A 53 -5.03 -15.37 -18.82
C PHE A 53 -3.82 -16.25 -18.55
N VAL A 54 -2.71 -15.62 -18.16
CA VAL A 54 -1.50 -16.30 -17.69
C VAL A 54 -1.19 -15.81 -16.28
N CYS A 55 -1.00 -16.73 -15.35
CA CYS A 55 -0.60 -16.38 -14.01
C CYS A 55 0.86 -15.91 -13.99
N THR A 56 1.10 -14.75 -13.38
CA THR A 56 2.43 -14.14 -13.25
C THR A 56 2.90 -14.07 -11.80
N ASP A 57 1.99 -14.24 -10.84
CA ASP A 57 2.30 -14.33 -9.41
C ASP A 57 1.36 -15.36 -8.75
N ILE A 58 1.93 -16.25 -7.93
CA ILE A 58 1.23 -17.36 -7.27
C ILE A 58 1.13 -17.17 -5.74
N THR A 59 1.28 -15.93 -5.25
CA THR A 59 1.09 -15.65 -3.82
C THR A 59 -0.33 -16.00 -3.42
N ALA A 60 -0.49 -16.93 -2.50
CA ALA A 60 -1.77 -17.49 -2.12
C ALA A 60 -2.76 -16.40 -1.67
N GLY A 61 -3.92 -16.32 -2.33
CA GLY A 61 -4.93 -15.29 -2.10
C GLY A 61 -4.63 -13.93 -2.76
N GLU A 62 -3.45 -13.76 -3.36
CA GLU A 62 -2.98 -12.53 -4.01
C GLU A 62 -2.43 -12.81 -5.42
N ASN A 63 -2.94 -13.83 -6.08
CA ASN A 63 -2.47 -14.22 -7.40
C ASN A 63 -2.67 -13.11 -8.43
N VAL A 64 -1.69 -12.95 -9.33
CA VAL A 64 -1.76 -12.00 -10.45
C VAL A 64 -1.94 -12.75 -11.76
N TRP A 65 -2.95 -12.37 -12.51
CA TRP A 65 -3.26 -12.92 -13.82
C TRP A 65 -3.25 -11.81 -14.86
N LYS A 66 -2.52 -12.02 -15.93
CA LYS A 66 -2.46 -11.11 -17.09
C LYS A 66 -3.24 -11.71 -18.26
N GLY A 67 -4.24 -10.98 -18.72
CA GLY A 67 -5.05 -11.34 -19.88
C GLY A 67 -4.44 -10.84 -21.19
N GLN A 68 -4.76 -11.50 -22.29
CA GLN A 68 -4.27 -11.11 -23.63
C GLN A 68 -4.92 -9.82 -24.16
N LEU A 69 -6.06 -9.40 -23.60
CA LEU A 69 -6.79 -8.19 -23.97
C LEU A 69 -6.51 -7.03 -22.99
N ASP A 70 -5.32 -6.97 -22.42
CA ASP A 70 -4.91 -6.03 -21.38
C ASP A 70 -5.70 -6.13 -20.05
N SER A 71 -6.55 -7.14 -19.90
CA SER A 71 -7.15 -7.41 -18.61
C SER A 71 -6.09 -7.86 -17.61
N THR A 72 -6.17 -7.32 -16.41
CA THR A 72 -5.33 -7.74 -15.29
C THR A 72 -6.23 -8.10 -14.12
N VAL A 73 -6.02 -9.29 -13.57
CA VAL A 73 -6.56 -9.68 -12.27
C VAL A 73 -5.39 -9.66 -11.31
N GLU A 74 -5.40 -8.72 -10.42
CA GLU A 74 -4.42 -8.55 -9.36
C GLU A 74 -5.16 -8.21 -8.07
N PRO A 75 -4.57 -8.44 -6.90
CA PRO A 75 -5.16 -8.02 -5.64
C PRO A 75 -5.56 -6.55 -5.76
N ALA A 76 -6.79 -6.25 -5.42
CA ALA A 76 -7.20 -4.87 -5.30
C ALA A 76 -6.28 -4.24 -4.26
N LYS A 77 -5.46 -3.28 -4.66
CA LYS A 77 -4.66 -2.47 -3.76
C LYS A 77 -5.57 -1.51 -3.00
N TYR A 78 -6.54 -2.09 -2.30
CA TYR A 78 -7.37 -1.36 -1.37
C TYR A 78 -6.59 -1.15 -0.09
N PHE A 79 -6.27 0.07 0.19
CA PHE A 79 -5.78 0.51 1.48
C PHE A 79 -6.92 0.49 2.51
N GLY A 80 -7.46 -0.70 2.78
CA GLY A 80 -8.49 -0.95 3.79
C GLY A 80 -9.86 -0.30 3.51
N GLY A 81 -10.90 -0.88 4.05
CA GLY A 81 -12.26 -0.32 4.01
C GLY A 81 -12.52 0.68 5.16
N ARG A 82 -11.51 1.05 5.93
CA ARG A 82 -11.59 1.96 7.06
C ARG A 82 -10.86 3.26 6.78
N GLY A 83 -11.53 4.38 7.06
CA GLY A 83 -10.87 5.68 7.27
C GLY A 83 -10.56 5.81 8.74
N VAL A 84 -9.33 6.16 9.08
CA VAL A 84 -8.87 6.29 10.48
C VAL A 84 -8.31 7.68 10.71
N TRP A 85 -8.67 8.27 11.82
CA TRP A 85 -8.14 9.52 12.34
C TRP A 85 -7.40 9.21 13.64
N MET A 86 -6.18 9.67 13.75
CA MET A 86 -5.29 9.35 14.86
C MET A 86 -4.87 10.64 15.57
N GLY A 87 -5.31 10.80 16.80
CA GLY A 87 -5.06 11.98 17.60
C GLY A 87 -5.78 13.23 17.12
N GLY A 88 -5.39 14.37 17.59
CA GLY A 88 -5.99 15.65 17.24
C GLY A 88 -5.78 16.71 18.32
N TYR A 89 -6.57 17.79 18.25
CA TYR A 89 -6.52 18.89 19.19
C TYR A 89 -7.93 19.38 19.55
N THR A 90 -8.29 19.23 20.83
CA THR A 90 -9.60 19.61 21.37
C THR A 90 -9.51 20.74 22.42
N GLY A 91 -8.41 21.49 22.42
CA GLY A 91 -7.98 22.43 23.48
C GLY A 91 -6.73 21.93 24.20
N SER A 92 -6.47 20.64 24.12
CA SER A 92 -5.22 19.95 24.46
C SER A 92 -4.95 18.90 23.38
N ASN A 93 -3.74 18.34 23.35
CA ASN A 93 -3.44 17.20 22.50
C ASN A 93 -4.33 16.02 22.91
N ASP A 94 -4.84 15.31 21.92
CA ASP A 94 -5.77 14.18 22.07
C ASP A 94 -5.09 12.91 21.57
N ASP A 95 -5.30 11.80 22.22
CA ASP A 95 -4.74 10.49 21.89
C ASP A 95 -5.76 9.53 21.26
N THR A 96 -7.02 9.94 21.18
CA THR A 96 -8.11 9.12 20.64
C THR A 96 -7.86 8.75 19.17
N ILE A 97 -8.10 7.51 18.83
CA ILE A 97 -8.12 7.02 17.45
C ILE A 97 -9.55 6.65 17.10
N ASP A 98 -10.09 7.31 16.08
CA ASP A 98 -11.42 7.05 15.55
C ASP A 98 -11.36 6.44 14.16
N TYR A 99 -12.37 5.62 13.81
CA TYR A 99 -12.51 5.09 12.47
C TYR A 99 -13.94 5.11 11.95
N VAL A 100 -14.07 5.10 10.62
CA VAL A 100 -15.32 4.82 9.91
C VAL A 100 -15.11 3.68 8.92
N THR A 101 -16.19 2.97 8.60
CA THR A 101 -16.21 2.08 7.44
C THR A 101 -16.60 2.89 6.22
N ILE A 102 -15.66 3.10 5.28
CA ILE A 102 -15.85 4.00 4.12
C ILE A 102 -17.03 3.58 3.24
N ALA A 103 -17.31 2.28 3.16
CA ALA A 103 -18.37 1.75 2.31
C ALA A 103 -19.80 1.90 2.91
N SER A 104 -19.93 2.37 4.14
CA SER A 104 -21.22 2.52 4.82
C SER A 104 -21.36 3.87 5.50
N LEU A 105 -22.57 4.39 5.56
CA LEU A 105 -22.88 5.59 6.33
C LEU A 105 -22.88 5.25 7.82
N GLY A 106 -22.40 6.18 8.64
CA GLY A 106 -22.38 6.04 10.11
C GLY A 106 -21.45 7.06 10.75
N ASN A 107 -21.57 7.19 12.04
CA ASN A 107 -20.64 7.97 12.84
C ASN A 107 -19.29 7.23 12.99
N ALA A 108 -18.25 7.96 13.33
CA ALA A 108 -17.00 7.37 13.75
C ALA A 108 -17.19 6.52 15.01
N ILE A 109 -16.39 5.49 15.11
CA ILE A 109 -16.37 4.54 16.21
C ILE A 109 -14.95 4.55 16.78
N ASP A 110 -14.86 4.46 18.09
CA ASP A 110 -13.59 4.34 18.81
C ASP A 110 -12.78 3.13 18.30
N PHE A 111 -11.53 3.39 17.95
CA PHE A 111 -10.57 2.36 17.53
C PHE A 111 -9.62 1.98 18.67
N GLY A 112 -9.23 2.95 19.52
CA GLY A 112 -8.25 2.86 20.58
C GLY A 112 -7.50 4.19 20.74
N ASP A 113 -6.34 4.16 21.37
CA ASP A 113 -5.57 5.35 21.71
C ASP A 113 -4.13 5.29 21.16
N LEU A 114 -3.55 6.46 20.93
CA LEU A 114 -2.12 6.64 20.74
C LEU A 114 -1.38 6.44 22.07
N THR A 115 -0.11 6.09 22.03
CA THR A 115 0.73 6.04 23.24
C THR A 115 1.27 7.42 23.61
N VAL A 116 1.42 8.28 22.60
CA VAL A 116 1.78 9.68 22.77
C VAL A 116 0.63 10.53 22.25
N ALA A 117 0.04 11.38 23.11
CA ALA A 117 -1.03 12.27 22.70
C ALA A 117 -0.58 13.15 21.53
N GLY A 118 -0.95 12.71 20.33
CA GLY A 118 -0.56 13.30 19.06
C GLY A 118 -1.41 14.51 18.77
N GLY A 119 -0.88 15.66 19.03
CA GLY A 119 -1.55 16.93 18.71
C GLY A 119 -1.59 17.21 17.21
N ARG A 120 -1.77 18.41 16.91
CA ARG A 120 -2.04 19.13 15.67
C ARG A 120 -1.29 18.58 14.45
N HIS A 121 -2.02 18.36 13.37
CA HIS A 121 -1.51 18.28 11.99
C HIS A 121 -0.69 17.05 11.56
N GLY A 122 -0.57 16.01 12.36
CA GLY A 122 0.05 14.76 11.92
C GLY A 122 -0.79 14.09 10.83
N GLN A 123 -0.16 13.77 9.71
CA GLN A 123 -0.79 12.95 8.68
C GLN A 123 -0.16 11.55 8.70
N GLY A 124 -1.02 10.56 8.53
CA GLY A 124 -0.59 9.17 8.48
C GLY A 124 -0.31 8.69 7.06
N LEU A 125 0.30 7.54 6.98
CA LEU A 125 0.46 6.77 5.75
C LEU A 125 0.09 5.30 6.01
N SER A 126 -0.14 4.53 4.97
CA SER A 126 -0.55 3.15 5.14
C SER A 126 -0.13 2.23 3.98
N ASN A 127 -0.22 0.92 4.24
CA ASN A 127 -0.08 -0.12 3.21
C ASN A 127 -1.33 -1.01 3.08
N GLY A 128 -2.45 -0.57 3.65
CA GLY A 128 -3.70 -1.33 3.65
C GLY A 128 -3.84 -2.33 4.81
N THR A 129 -2.75 -2.80 5.39
CA THR A 129 -2.74 -3.64 6.60
C THR A 129 -2.41 -2.81 7.84
N ARG A 130 -1.43 -1.94 7.73
CA ARG A 130 -0.89 -1.11 8.81
C ARG A 130 -1.01 0.36 8.45
N GLY A 131 -1.47 1.18 9.39
CA GLY A 131 -1.40 2.63 9.34
C GLY A 131 -0.31 3.12 10.28
N VAL A 132 0.52 4.06 9.85
CA VAL A 132 1.59 4.66 10.65
C VAL A 132 1.37 6.17 10.69
N CYS A 133 1.51 6.76 11.87
CA CYS A 133 1.47 8.21 12.07
C CYS A 133 2.73 8.69 12.80
N ALA A 134 3.01 9.99 12.67
CA ALA A 134 4.07 10.68 13.40
C ALA A 134 3.44 11.55 14.48
N ALA A 135 3.99 11.50 15.68
CA ALA A 135 3.54 12.33 16.80
C ALA A 135 3.90 13.81 16.60
N TYR A 136 3.10 14.71 17.18
CA TYR A 136 3.37 16.14 17.15
C TYR A 136 4.40 16.55 18.20
N GLY A 137 5.48 17.17 17.76
CA GLY A 137 6.50 17.70 18.67
C GLY A 137 7.34 16.61 19.34
N ASP A 138 7.20 15.38 18.90
CA ASP A 138 7.95 14.22 19.34
C ASP A 138 8.46 13.45 18.12
N VAL A 139 9.50 12.67 18.27
CA VAL A 139 10.06 11.84 17.20
C VAL A 139 9.32 10.53 17.01
N THR A 140 8.46 10.15 17.95
CA THR A 140 7.78 8.85 17.97
C THR A 140 6.90 8.63 16.74
N LEU A 141 7.13 7.53 16.07
CA LEU A 141 6.24 6.96 15.06
C LEU A 141 5.41 5.85 15.72
N GLU A 142 4.12 5.84 15.49
CA GLU A 142 3.21 4.84 16.02
C GLU A 142 2.42 4.17 14.90
N TYR A 143 2.02 2.92 15.11
CA TYR A 143 1.22 2.22 14.13
C TYR A 143 0.02 1.49 14.72
N ILE A 144 -0.98 1.31 13.88
CA ILE A 144 -2.13 0.44 14.11
C ILE A 144 -2.20 -0.64 13.03
N THR A 145 -2.95 -1.71 13.34
CA THR A 145 -3.34 -2.72 12.35
C THR A 145 -4.81 -2.56 12.03
N PHE A 146 -5.17 -2.30 10.77
CA PHE A 146 -6.56 -2.00 10.39
C PHE A 146 -7.57 -3.11 10.66
N ALA A 147 -7.13 -4.37 10.73
CA ALA A 147 -8.02 -5.51 10.88
C ALA A 147 -8.66 -5.62 12.28
N SER A 148 -8.01 -5.07 13.31
CA SER A 148 -8.46 -5.14 14.69
C SER A 148 -8.39 -3.77 15.37
N THR A 149 -9.38 -3.45 16.19
CA THR A 149 -9.35 -2.28 17.07
C THR A 149 -8.38 -2.53 18.24
N GLY A 150 -7.80 -1.47 18.77
CA GLY A 150 -6.86 -1.49 19.87
C GLY A 150 -5.90 -0.30 19.78
N ASN A 151 -5.15 -0.08 20.84
CA ASN A 151 -4.23 1.03 20.94
C ASN A 151 -3.09 0.92 19.92
N ALA A 152 -2.54 2.06 19.53
CA ALA A 152 -1.35 2.12 18.72
C ALA A 152 -0.15 1.50 19.45
N VAL A 153 0.81 1.09 18.67
CA VAL A 153 2.06 0.47 19.14
C VAL A 153 3.23 1.27 18.59
N ASP A 154 4.27 1.40 19.37
CA ASP A 154 5.51 2.03 18.93
C ASP A 154 6.04 1.37 17.65
N PHE A 155 6.33 2.20 16.65
CA PHE A 155 6.93 1.79 15.38
C PHE A 155 8.44 2.03 15.38
N GLY A 156 8.90 3.08 16.05
CA GLY A 156 10.25 3.62 16.06
C GLY A 156 10.21 5.15 15.99
N ASP A 157 11.31 5.77 15.62
CA ASP A 157 11.46 7.22 15.64
C ASP A 157 11.65 7.80 14.24
N SER A 158 11.08 8.97 13.99
CA SER A 158 11.46 9.84 12.88
C SER A 158 12.78 10.55 13.17
N THR A 159 13.43 11.12 12.17
CA THR A 159 14.68 11.88 12.39
C THR A 159 14.43 13.18 13.14
N LEU A 160 13.25 13.77 13.00
CA LEU A 160 12.84 15.03 13.64
C LEU A 160 11.45 14.95 14.23
N GLY A 161 11.25 15.58 15.40
CA GLY A 161 9.95 15.77 16.03
C GLY A 161 9.13 16.84 15.31
N ARG A 162 8.39 16.43 14.29
CA ARG A 162 7.57 17.31 13.43
C ARG A 162 6.24 16.64 13.11
N SER A 163 5.28 17.41 12.63
CA SER A 163 4.01 16.88 12.11
C SER A 163 4.07 16.79 10.58
N PRO A 164 4.72 15.80 10.02
CA PRO A 164 4.93 15.71 8.58
C PRO A 164 3.68 15.22 7.87
N SER A 165 3.64 15.42 6.55
CA SER A 165 2.64 14.78 5.69
C SER A 165 3.18 13.49 5.12
N GLY A 166 2.35 12.42 5.18
CA GLY A 166 2.73 11.07 4.78
C GLY A 166 2.30 10.72 3.36
N VAL A 167 3.16 10.03 2.63
CA VAL A 167 2.89 9.39 1.33
C VAL A 167 3.38 7.95 1.34
N SER A 168 2.76 7.07 0.55
CA SER A 168 3.10 5.65 0.55
C SER A 168 2.93 5.03 -0.82
N ASN A 169 3.78 4.05 -1.15
CA ASN A 169 3.58 3.16 -2.28
C ASN A 169 3.15 1.74 -1.86
N GLY A 170 2.73 1.58 -0.61
CA GLY A 170 2.35 0.30 -0.04
C GLY A 170 3.50 -0.50 0.59
N THR A 171 4.76 -0.24 0.23
CA THR A 171 5.94 -0.87 0.84
C THR A 171 6.72 0.15 1.66
N ARG A 172 7.04 1.28 1.04
CA ARG A 172 7.74 2.40 1.65
C ARG A 172 6.76 3.52 1.97
N GLY A 173 6.86 4.07 3.16
CA GLY A 173 6.22 5.31 3.55
C GLY A 173 7.26 6.41 3.64
N CYS A 174 6.94 7.61 3.16
CA CYS A 174 7.78 8.78 3.32
C CYS A 174 6.99 9.86 4.04
N PHE A 175 7.64 10.53 4.97
CA PHE A 175 7.13 11.66 5.73
C PHE A 175 7.91 12.91 5.32
N GLY A 176 7.24 13.96 4.84
CA GLY A 176 7.91 15.16 4.36
C GLY A 176 7.29 16.44 4.90
N GLY A 177 8.12 17.47 5.07
CA GLY A 177 7.75 18.74 5.66
C GLY A 177 7.38 18.62 7.14
N GLY A 178 6.62 19.54 7.67
CA GLY A 178 6.16 19.45 9.06
C GLY A 178 5.72 20.79 9.63
N CYS A 179 5.46 20.84 10.92
CA CYS A 179 5.31 22.11 11.62
C CYS A 179 6.67 22.78 11.73
N CYS A 180 6.71 24.11 11.82
CA CYS A 180 7.95 24.89 11.93
C CYS A 180 8.84 24.64 10.70
N PRO A 181 8.59 25.33 9.60
CA PRO A 181 8.92 24.91 8.23
C PRO A 181 10.15 24.04 8.13
N GLN A 182 10.01 22.93 7.47
CA GLN A 182 11.01 21.87 7.32
C GLN A 182 10.98 21.37 5.87
N ASP A 183 12.11 21.03 5.31
CA ASP A 183 12.24 20.44 3.98
C ASP A 183 12.58 18.95 4.02
N GLU A 184 13.01 18.41 5.15
CA GLU A 184 13.40 17.01 5.26
C GLU A 184 12.28 16.03 4.90
N ILE A 185 12.69 14.95 4.23
CA ILE A 185 11.87 13.78 3.96
C ILE A 185 12.51 12.57 4.62
N ASP A 186 11.78 11.91 5.49
CA ASP A 186 12.15 10.62 6.06
C ASP A 186 11.44 9.48 5.37
N TYR A 187 11.99 8.28 5.42
CA TYR A 187 11.29 7.09 4.99
C TYR A 187 11.36 5.94 5.97
N ILE A 188 10.34 5.09 5.89
CA ILE A 188 10.22 3.83 6.63
C ILE A 188 9.85 2.68 5.68
N THR A 189 10.12 1.45 6.11
CA THR A 189 9.50 0.25 5.52
C THR A 189 8.28 -0.12 6.35
N ILE A 190 7.06 0.07 5.81
CA ILE A 190 5.81 0.00 6.59
C ILE A 190 5.60 -1.37 7.26
N ALA A 191 6.04 -2.45 6.63
CA ALA A 191 5.84 -3.81 7.14
C ALA A 191 6.70 -4.16 8.36
N THR A 192 7.80 -3.44 8.60
CA THR A 192 8.76 -3.72 9.69
C THR A 192 8.96 -2.49 10.56
N THR A 193 8.87 -2.66 11.87
CA THR A 193 9.16 -1.59 12.85
C THR A 193 10.63 -1.23 12.84
N GLY A 194 10.93 0.02 13.13
CA GLY A 194 12.27 0.57 13.20
C GLY A 194 12.28 2.07 12.90
N ASN A 195 13.38 2.71 13.20
CA ASN A 195 13.54 4.15 13.01
C ASN A 195 13.50 4.53 11.52
N ALA A 196 12.98 5.71 11.26
CA ALA A 196 13.04 6.30 9.93
C ALA A 196 14.48 6.63 9.54
N VAL A 197 14.71 6.69 8.24
CA VAL A 197 16.00 7.03 7.63
C VAL A 197 15.78 8.22 6.72
N ASP A 198 16.75 9.11 6.69
CA ASP A 198 16.75 10.24 5.77
C ASP A 198 16.58 9.77 4.32
N PHE A 199 15.66 10.39 3.61
CA PHE A 199 15.37 10.16 2.19
C PHE A 199 15.92 11.28 1.30
N GLY A 200 16.00 12.51 1.81
CA GLY A 200 16.32 13.73 1.11
C GLY A 200 15.36 14.85 1.45
N ASP A 201 15.32 15.90 0.63
CA ASP A 201 14.65 17.15 0.97
C ASP A 201 13.54 17.50 -0.04
N LEU A 202 12.56 18.26 0.43
CA LEU A 202 11.64 19.02 -0.41
C LEU A 202 12.40 20.16 -1.09
N THR A 203 11.82 20.72 -2.13
CA THR A 203 12.41 21.89 -2.84
C THR A 203 12.40 23.17 -2.02
N ASP A 204 11.66 23.20 -0.92
CA ASP A 204 11.48 24.37 -0.09
C ASP A 204 10.92 23.98 1.28
N GLU A 205 11.34 24.66 2.33
CA GLU A 205 10.82 24.47 3.69
C GLU A 205 9.33 24.85 3.75
N ARG A 206 8.49 23.96 4.27
CA ARG A 206 7.06 24.26 4.39
C ARG A 206 6.39 23.46 5.49
N SER A 207 5.34 24.02 6.04
CA SER A 207 4.44 23.40 7.01
C SER A 207 3.07 23.15 6.41
N ILE A 208 2.28 22.27 7.03
CA ILE A 208 0.85 22.04 6.70
C ILE A 208 0.65 21.70 5.21
N VAL A 209 1.48 20.85 4.66
CA VAL A 209 1.35 20.39 3.26
C VAL A 209 0.27 19.35 3.11
N GLY A 210 -0.51 19.43 2.03
CA GLY A 210 -1.33 18.33 1.55
C GLY A 210 -0.44 17.28 0.87
N SER A 211 -0.74 16.00 1.08
CA SER A 211 0.00 14.92 0.44
C SER A 211 -0.90 13.93 -0.28
N LEU A 212 -0.41 13.38 -1.37
CA LEU A 212 -1.05 12.31 -2.12
C LEU A 212 0.02 11.46 -2.81
N SER A 213 -0.31 10.21 -3.06
CA SER A 213 0.65 9.27 -3.66
C SER A 213 0.04 8.33 -4.67
N SER A 214 0.90 7.86 -5.55
CA SER A 214 0.68 6.69 -6.39
C SER A 214 1.72 5.62 -6.04
N GLU A 215 1.72 4.51 -6.74
CA GLU A 215 2.71 3.44 -6.55
C GLU A 215 4.16 3.90 -6.80
N THR A 216 4.34 4.98 -7.57
CA THR A 216 5.67 5.41 -8.04
C THR A 216 6.05 6.82 -7.61
N ARG A 217 5.08 7.63 -7.15
CA ARG A 217 5.32 9.03 -6.79
C ARG A 217 4.56 9.44 -5.55
N GLY A 218 5.26 10.14 -4.64
CA GLY A 218 4.67 10.96 -3.60
C GLY A 218 4.67 12.42 -4.02
N LEU A 219 3.61 13.14 -3.69
CA LEU A 219 3.46 14.57 -3.96
C LEU A 219 3.14 15.27 -2.65
N TRP A 220 3.84 16.36 -2.39
CA TRP A 220 3.55 17.31 -1.33
C TRP A 220 3.20 18.64 -2.00
N ALA A 221 2.02 19.17 -1.71
CA ALA A 221 1.47 20.33 -2.40
C ALA A 221 1.00 21.40 -1.43
N GLY A 222 1.29 22.64 -1.76
CA GLY A 222 0.97 23.79 -0.93
C GLY A 222 1.82 23.82 0.34
N GLY A 223 1.23 24.30 1.40
CA GLY A 223 1.89 24.53 2.68
C GLY A 223 2.12 26.01 2.92
N ASP A 224 2.61 26.30 4.13
CA ASP A 224 2.95 27.63 4.58
C ASP A 224 4.48 27.68 4.76
N ASP A 225 5.13 28.66 4.17
CA ASP A 225 6.51 28.97 4.39
C ASP A 225 6.65 29.99 5.52
N ALA A 226 7.83 30.05 6.14
CA ALA A 226 8.10 30.96 7.25
C ALA A 226 8.34 32.40 6.80
N GLY A 227 7.89 32.78 5.59
CA GLY A 227 8.12 34.10 4.99
C GLY A 227 7.51 35.28 5.72
#